data_2ba96368cf747a04121929db2bf92717
#
_entry.id   2ba96368cf747a04121929db2bf92717
#
_cell.length_a   1.000
_cell.length_b   1.000
_cell.length_c   1.000
_cell.angle_alpha   90.00
_cell.angle_beta   90.00
_cell.angle_gamma   90.00
#
_symmetry.space_group_name_H-M   'P 1'
#
loop_
_entity.id
_entity.type
_entity.pdbx_description
1 polymer ?
#
loop_
_entity_poly.entity_id
_entity_poly.type
_entity_poly.pdbx_seq_one_letter_code
_entity_poly.pdbx_strand_id
1 'polypeptide(L)'
;MVELLLRASEDDVERVSDALIELEALSVSVEDADADTAEEQALFGEPGLPEPKPAWRHSRLVALFHDEAAATRAATLLLAQEWAQSVQVQGAREVVDQDWVRLTQSQFAPVEITASFWIVPSWHEAPAGAETVIRLDPGLAFGTGTHPTTRMCLRWIAAHAEALRGAEVLDYGCGSGILAIGAARFGAGRVTAVDIDPAAVRATLANAQANGVDASAPELSGGASAAAAAPAATLLQVGLPGLAGAPARHYAVVLANILASPLKLLAPLLSAHLAAGGRLVLAGILERQADELCAAYAPALALEVADREDGWVLMTARRDAAPSA
;
A
#
# COMPACT_ATOMS: atom_id res chain seq x y z
N MET A 1 17.89 -21.83 13.98
CA MET A 1 16.55 -21.86 14.63
C MET A 1 15.77 -23.05 14.11
N VAL A 2 14.78 -23.54 14.87
CA VAL A 2 13.97 -24.71 14.47
C VAL A 2 12.50 -24.39 14.57
N GLU A 3 11.74 -24.68 13.55
CA GLU A 3 10.28 -24.64 13.55
C GLU A 3 9.73 -26.00 13.96
N LEU A 4 8.85 -26.00 14.95
CA LEU A 4 8.04 -27.12 15.35
C LEU A 4 6.68 -26.99 14.68
N LEU A 5 6.27 -28.03 13.93
CA LEU A 5 5.04 -28.08 13.19
C LEU A 5 4.01 -28.93 13.94
N LEU A 6 2.86 -28.35 14.24
CA LEU A 6 1.77 -29.05 14.94
C LEU A 6 0.46 -28.89 14.18
N ARG A 7 -0.47 -29.80 14.41
CA ARG A 7 -1.85 -29.71 13.96
C ARG A 7 -2.76 -29.76 15.18
N ALA A 8 -3.71 -28.83 15.28
CA ALA A 8 -4.68 -28.76 16.35
C ALA A 8 -6.09 -28.51 15.78
N SER A 9 -7.11 -28.86 16.57
CA SER A 9 -8.52 -28.55 16.28
C SER A 9 -8.84 -27.10 16.56
N GLU A 10 -9.98 -26.61 16.05
CA GLU A 10 -10.55 -25.29 16.33
C GLU A 10 -10.60 -24.98 17.84
N ASP A 11 -11.01 -25.98 18.66
CA ASP A 11 -11.17 -25.81 20.09
C ASP A 11 -9.85 -25.69 20.86
N ASP A 12 -8.75 -26.21 20.31
CA ASP A 12 -7.46 -26.31 20.99
C ASP A 12 -6.43 -25.28 20.51
N VAL A 13 -6.64 -24.63 19.36
CA VAL A 13 -5.64 -23.79 18.69
C VAL A 13 -5.12 -22.65 19.57
N GLU A 14 -5.99 -21.91 20.27
CA GLU A 14 -5.58 -20.83 21.16
C GLU A 14 -4.76 -21.37 22.33
N ARG A 15 -5.25 -22.44 22.98
CA ARG A 15 -4.59 -23.04 24.12
C ARG A 15 -3.22 -23.63 23.77
N VAL A 16 -3.10 -24.24 22.60
CA VAL A 16 -1.81 -24.73 22.09
C VAL A 16 -0.87 -23.57 21.83
N SER A 17 -1.35 -22.50 21.22
CA SER A 17 -0.58 -21.30 20.91
C SER A 17 0.00 -20.65 22.19
N ASP A 18 -0.86 -20.46 23.20
CA ASP A 18 -0.46 -19.90 24.49
C ASP A 18 0.57 -20.80 25.19
N ALA A 19 0.32 -22.10 25.23
CA ALA A 19 1.22 -23.06 25.84
C ALA A 19 2.61 -23.07 25.15
N LEU A 20 2.67 -22.94 23.82
CA LEU A 20 3.94 -22.87 23.08
C LEU A 20 4.72 -21.58 23.42
N ILE A 21 4.04 -20.45 23.59
CA ILE A 21 4.67 -19.21 24.04
C ILE A 21 5.21 -19.35 25.46
N GLU A 22 4.43 -19.96 26.39
CA GLU A 22 4.90 -20.25 27.75
C GLU A 22 6.11 -21.21 27.78
N LEU A 23 6.21 -22.08 26.79
CA LEU A 23 7.33 -23.01 26.60
C LEU A 23 8.49 -22.38 25.79
N GLU A 24 8.58 -21.05 25.79
CA GLU A 24 9.67 -20.26 25.21
C GLU A 24 9.76 -20.30 23.68
N ALA A 25 8.62 -20.51 22.97
CA ALA A 25 8.59 -20.26 21.55
C ALA A 25 8.83 -18.76 21.26
N LEU A 26 9.69 -18.47 20.30
CA LEU A 26 10.01 -17.10 19.85
C LEU A 26 8.83 -16.47 19.10
N SER A 27 8.08 -17.28 18.38
CA SER A 27 6.83 -16.92 17.71
C SER A 27 6.00 -18.16 17.48
N VAL A 28 4.67 -17.96 17.37
CA VAL A 28 3.73 -18.99 16.93
C VAL A 28 2.87 -18.37 15.84
N SER A 29 2.86 -18.97 14.67
CA SER A 29 1.92 -18.65 13.60
C SER A 29 0.89 -19.76 13.43
N VAL A 30 -0.33 -19.36 13.06
CA VAL A 30 -1.45 -20.27 12.83
C VAL A 30 -1.86 -20.15 11.37
N GLU A 31 -1.93 -21.28 10.67
CA GLU A 31 -2.26 -21.39 9.26
C GLU A 31 -3.41 -22.38 9.09
N ASP A 32 -4.12 -22.31 7.96
CA ASP A 32 -5.08 -23.34 7.58
C ASP A 32 -4.34 -24.67 7.31
N ALA A 33 -4.66 -25.71 8.08
CA ALA A 33 -4.07 -27.02 7.86
C ALA A 33 -4.61 -27.70 6.60
N ASP A 34 -5.74 -27.24 6.09
CA ASP A 34 -6.46 -27.79 4.94
C ASP A 34 -6.32 -26.88 3.70
N ALA A 35 -5.40 -25.88 3.74
CA ALA A 35 -5.06 -25.03 2.59
C ALA A 35 -4.71 -25.86 1.35
N ASP A 36 -5.09 -25.39 0.18
CA ASP A 36 -4.93 -26.06 -1.12
C ASP A 36 -5.73 -27.39 -1.27
N THR A 37 -6.68 -27.65 -0.36
CA THR A 37 -7.58 -28.79 -0.44
C THR A 37 -9.02 -28.37 -0.74
N ALA A 38 -9.90 -29.33 -1.01
CA ALA A 38 -11.35 -29.05 -1.16
C ALA A 38 -12.02 -28.59 0.16
N GLU A 39 -11.33 -28.67 1.28
CA GLU A 39 -11.80 -28.30 2.62
C GLU A 39 -11.25 -26.93 3.09
N GLU A 40 -10.49 -26.24 2.25
CA GLU A 40 -9.95 -24.89 2.52
C GLU A 40 -11.07 -23.92 2.91
N GLN A 41 -10.85 -23.17 3.98
CA GLN A 41 -11.82 -22.19 4.50
C GLN A 41 -11.19 -20.81 4.67
N ALA A 42 -11.76 -19.79 4.02
CA ALA A 42 -11.37 -18.41 4.24
C ALA A 42 -11.81 -17.94 5.64
N LEU A 43 -10.85 -17.45 6.47
CA LEU A 43 -11.13 -16.83 7.77
C LEU A 43 -11.61 -15.37 7.64
N PHE A 44 -11.26 -14.71 6.56
CA PHE A 44 -11.60 -13.31 6.34
C PHE A 44 -12.71 -13.21 5.30
N GLY A 45 -13.87 -12.69 5.74
CA GLY A 45 -15.01 -12.45 4.87
C GLY A 45 -14.78 -11.21 3.99
N GLU A 46 -15.08 -11.35 2.70
CA GLU A 46 -15.28 -10.17 1.86
C GLU A 46 -16.65 -9.54 2.17
N PRO A 47 -16.80 -8.22 2.06
CA PRO A 47 -18.10 -7.57 2.26
C PRO A 47 -19.17 -8.18 1.36
N GLY A 48 -20.21 -8.79 1.97
CA GLY A 48 -21.31 -9.43 1.24
C GLY A 48 -21.28 -10.96 1.26
N LEU A 49 -20.26 -11.59 1.85
CA LEU A 49 -20.24 -13.03 2.13
C LEU A 49 -20.74 -13.34 3.56
N PRO A 50 -21.09 -14.60 3.87
CA PRO A 50 -21.46 -15.03 5.22
C PRO A 50 -20.38 -14.65 6.24
N GLU A 51 -20.77 -14.40 7.49
CA GLU A 51 -19.83 -14.08 8.57
C GLU A 51 -18.72 -15.16 8.65
N PRO A 52 -17.43 -14.76 8.69
CA PRO A 52 -16.33 -15.69 8.78
C PRO A 52 -16.41 -16.48 10.10
N LYS A 53 -15.98 -17.72 10.07
CA LYS A 53 -15.86 -18.54 11.28
C LYS A 53 -14.70 -18.01 12.14
N PRO A 54 -14.76 -18.18 13.47
CA PRO A 54 -13.72 -17.66 14.38
C PRO A 54 -12.36 -18.36 14.22
N ALA A 55 -12.31 -19.60 13.71
CA ALA A 55 -11.08 -20.35 13.47
C ALA A 55 -11.28 -21.40 12.37
N TRP A 56 -10.17 -21.95 11.84
CA TRP A 56 -10.18 -23.10 10.93
C TRP A 56 -10.51 -24.38 11.68
N ARG A 57 -11.23 -25.28 11.05
CA ARG A 57 -11.56 -26.60 11.60
C ARG A 57 -10.31 -27.37 12.04
N HIS A 58 -9.25 -27.27 11.26
CA HIS A 58 -7.93 -27.75 11.60
C HIS A 58 -6.91 -26.66 11.33
N SER A 59 -6.12 -26.34 12.34
CA SER A 59 -5.07 -25.36 12.24
C SER A 59 -3.70 -26.03 12.25
N ARG A 60 -2.80 -25.54 11.40
CA ARG A 60 -1.37 -25.81 11.48
C ARG A 60 -0.73 -24.74 12.32
N LEU A 61 -0.08 -25.12 13.42
CA LEU A 61 0.72 -24.20 14.20
C LEU A 61 2.19 -24.40 13.83
N VAL A 62 2.87 -23.28 13.57
CA VAL A 62 4.31 -23.25 13.31
C VAL A 62 4.94 -22.44 14.44
N ALA A 63 5.63 -23.14 15.35
CA ALA A 63 6.29 -22.52 16.50
C ALA A 63 7.81 -22.48 16.30
N LEU A 64 8.40 -21.30 16.38
CA LEU A 64 9.83 -21.06 16.21
C LEU A 64 10.56 -21.17 17.54
N PHE A 65 11.64 -21.93 17.58
CA PHE A 65 12.52 -22.08 18.73
C PHE A 65 13.98 -21.77 18.39
N HIS A 66 14.77 -21.46 19.41
CA HIS A 66 16.19 -21.17 19.23
C HIS A 66 16.99 -22.37 18.67
N ASP A 67 16.63 -23.59 19.10
CA ASP A 67 17.32 -24.82 18.72
C ASP A 67 16.40 -26.04 18.79
N GLU A 68 16.86 -27.17 18.29
CA GLU A 68 16.11 -28.44 18.26
C GLU A 68 15.82 -28.98 19.68
N ALA A 69 16.71 -28.75 20.63
CA ALA A 69 16.52 -29.19 22.00
C ALA A 69 15.36 -28.43 22.68
N ALA A 70 15.23 -27.14 22.44
CA ALA A 70 14.12 -26.31 22.90
C ALA A 70 12.79 -26.77 22.28
N ALA A 71 12.76 -26.97 20.95
CA ALA A 71 11.58 -27.46 20.24
C ALA A 71 11.14 -28.85 20.73
N THR A 72 12.07 -29.77 20.93
CA THR A 72 11.80 -31.12 21.44
C THR A 72 11.27 -31.09 22.88
N ARG A 73 11.83 -30.24 23.75
CA ARG A 73 11.33 -30.07 25.12
C ARG A 73 9.90 -29.53 25.12
N ALA A 74 9.65 -28.51 24.32
CA ALA A 74 8.33 -27.91 24.19
C ALA A 74 7.29 -28.92 23.69
N ALA A 75 7.58 -29.67 22.64
CA ALA A 75 6.73 -30.74 22.14
C ALA A 75 6.43 -31.80 23.21
N THR A 76 7.45 -32.24 23.94
CA THR A 76 7.32 -33.23 25.00
C THR A 76 6.42 -32.75 26.13
N LEU A 77 6.65 -31.53 26.61
CA LEU A 77 5.87 -30.94 27.71
C LEU A 77 4.42 -30.65 27.29
N LEU A 78 4.20 -30.20 26.06
CA LEU A 78 2.89 -29.99 25.50
C LEU A 78 2.10 -31.30 25.42
N LEU A 79 2.66 -32.34 24.84
CA LEU A 79 2.01 -33.64 24.67
C LEU A 79 1.79 -34.38 25.99
N ALA A 80 2.50 -34.02 27.06
CA ALA A 80 2.28 -34.55 28.40
C ALA A 80 1.03 -33.97 29.08
N GLN A 81 0.41 -32.92 28.51
CA GLN A 81 -0.82 -32.34 29.05
C GLN A 81 -2.01 -33.21 28.72
N GLU A 82 -2.88 -33.45 29.71
CA GLU A 82 -4.10 -34.28 29.53
C GLU A 82 -5.04 -33.72 28.45
N TRP A 83 -5.05 -32.42 28.25
CA TRP A 83 -5.89 -31.75 27.26
C TRP A 83 -5.33 -31.77 25.83
N ALA A 84 -4.04 -32.08 25.64
CA ALA A 84 -3.37 -32.03 24.35
C ALA A 84 -3.48 -33.33 23.52
N GLN A 85 -4.43 -34.23 23.86
CA GLN A 85 -4.57 -35.52 23.20
C GLN A 85 -4.94 -35.44 21.72
N SER A 86 -5.58 -34.34 21.29
CA SER A 86 -5.95 -34.06 19.90
C SER A 86 -4.81 -33.45 19.09
N VAL A 87 -3.75 -32.93 19.78
CA VAL A 87 -2.64 -32.24 19.16
C VAL A 87 -1.69 -33.25 18.51
N GLN A 88 -1.34 -33.01 17.26
CA GLN A 88 -0.43 -33.86 16.52
C GLN A 88 0.84 -33.08 16.15
N VAL A 89 1.99 -33.58 16.57
CA VAL A 89 3.30 -33.10 16.10
C VAL A 89 3.53 -33.66 14.71
N GLN A 90 3.63 -32.80 13.71
CA GLN A 90 3.88 -33.17 12.32
C GLN A 90 5.37 -33.30 12.01
N GLY A 91 6.22 -32.60 12.77
CA GLY A 91 7.66 -32.64 12.63
C GLY A 91 8.35 -31.39 13.15
N ALA A 92 9.65 -31.37 12.98
CA ALA A 92 10.47 -30.18 13.17
C ALA A 92 11.35 -29.98 11.93
N ARG A 93 11.56 -28.73 11.54
CA ARG A 93 12.46 -28.39 10.43
C ARG A 93 13.45 -27.32 10.86
N GLU A 94 14.67 -27.49 10.44
CA GLU A 94 15.70 -26.48 10.65
C GLU A 94 15.38 -25.26 9.77
N VAL A 95 15.28 -24.09 10.38
CA VAL A 95 15.25 -22.82 9.65
C VAL A 95 16.71 -22.45 9.41
N VAL A 96 17.15 -22.67 8.19
CA VAL A 96 18.44 -22.19 7.74
C VAL A 96 18.44 -20.67 7.91
N ASP A 97 19.50 -20.15 8.51
CA ASP A 97 19.68 -18.71 8.64
C ASP A 97 19.84 -18.13 7.21
N GLN A 98 18.70 -17.83 6.61
CA GLN A 98 18.65 -17.22 5.30
C GLN A 98 18.80 -15.72 5.49
N ASP A 99 19.64 -15.12 4.69
CA ASP A 99 19.70 -13.67 4.55
C ASP A 99 18.35 -13.19 3.95
N TRP A 100 17.36 -13.05 4.84
CA TRP A 100 16.00 -12.62 4.48
C TRP A 100 16.02 -11.27 3.75
N VAL A 101 17.00 -10.43 4.06
CA VAL A 101 17.22 -9.16 3.37
C VAL A 101 17.53 -9.43 1.90
N ARG A 102 18.49 -10.30 1.63
CA ARG A 102 18.89 -10.66 0.25
C ARG A 102 17.80 -11.43 -0.49
N LEU A 103 17.06 -12.31 0.21
CA LEU A 103 15.95 -13.05 -0.37
C LEU A 103 14.81 -12.10 -0.75
N THR A 104 14.44 -11.20 0.14
CA THR A 104 13.43 -10.17 -0.12
C THR A 104 13.88 -9.26 -1.26
N GLN A 105 15.14 -8.80 -1.25
CA GLN A 105 15.70 -7.98 -2.32
C GLN A 105 15.64 -8.67 -3.69
N SER A 106 15.87 -9.98 -3.75
CA SER A 106 15.83 -10.73 -5.01
C SER A 106 14.42 -10.85 -5.62
N GLN A 107 13.37 -10.67 -4.83
CA GLN A 107 11.97 -10.72 -5.28
C GLN A 107 11.50 -9.42 -5.94
N PHE A 108 12.22 -8.30 -5.73
CA PHE A 108 11.82 -7.00 -6.24
C PHE A 108 12.78 -6.52 -7.33
N ALA A 109 12.43 -6.82 -8.57
CA ALA A 109 13.15 -6.33 -9.74
C ALA A 109 12.73 -4.88 -10.10
N PRO A 110 13.55 -4.15 -10.87
CA PRO A 110 13.12 -2.88 -11.46
C PRO A 110 11.82 -3.02 -12.25
N VAL A 111 10.92 -2.05 -12.10
CA VAL A 111 9.60 -2.04 -12.75
C VAL A 111 9.61 -1.02 -13.88
N GLU A 112 9.34 -1.48 -15.09
CA GLU A 112 9.16 -0.61 -16.24
C GLU A 112 7.78 0.05 -16.20
N ILE A 113 7.76 1.37 -16.28
CA ILE A 113 6.54 2.17 -16.46
C ILE A 113 6.37 2.55 -17.93
N THR A 114 7.44 3.06 -18.52
CA THR A 114 7.61 3.24 -19.97
C THR A 114 9.06 2.90 -20.35
N ALA A 115 9.39 2.83 -21.63
CA ALA A 115 10.75 2.53 -22.09
C ALA A 115 11.82 3.41 -21.45
N SER A 116 11.49 4.67 -21.10
CA SER A 116 12.42 5.64 -20.49
C SER A 116 12.13 5.94 -19.01
N PHE A 117 11.06 5.39 -18.42
CA PHE A 117 10.66 5.66 -17.04
C PHE A 117 10.56 4.37 -16.23
N TRP A 118 11.30 4.29 -15.11
CA TRP A 118 11.45 3.09 -14.29
C TRP A 118 11.33 3.39 -12.80
N ILE A 119 10.81 2.41 -12.06
CA ILE A 119 10.93 2.33 -10.61
C ILE A 119 12.04 1.33 -10.32
N VAL A 120 13.01 1.73 -9.52
CA VAL A 120 14.20 0.92 -9.29
C VAL A 120 14.50 0.88 -7.78
N PRO A 121 14.48 -0.31 -7.15
CA PRO A 121 14.93 -0.47 -5.77
C PRO A 121 16.37 0.01 -5.59
N SER A 122 16.73 0.42 -4.36
CA SER A 122 18.06 1.00 -4.06
C SER A 122 19.23 0.04 -4.36
N TRP A 123 18.99 -1.27 -4.28
CA TRP A 123 19.99 -2.33 -4.53
C TRP A 123 20.13 -2.75 -5.99
N HIS A 124 19.39 -2.11 -6.91
CA HIS A 124 19.52 -2.34 -8.34
C HIS A 124 20.08 -1.13 -9.06
N GLU A 125 20.82 -1.39 -10.13
CA GLU A 125 21.19 -0.34 -11.08
C GLU A 125 20.01 -0.02 -12.00
N ALA A 126 19.96 1.24 -12.45
CA ALA A 126 18.94 1.64 -13.41
C ALA A 126 19.19 0.95 -14.75
N PRO A 127 18.15 0.44 -15.44
CA PRO A 127 18.30 -0.14 -16.77
C PRO A 127 18.88 0.86 -17.77
N ALA A 128 19.62 0.34 -18.73
CA ALA A 128 20.18 1.16 -19.82
C ALA A 128 19.03 1.83 -20.60
N GLY A 129 19.11 3.15 -20.79
CA GLY A 129 18.08 3.94 -21.47
C GLY A 129 17.00 4.51 -20.54
N ALA A 130 17.06 4.26 -19.23
CA ALA A 130 16.17 4.91 -18.27
C ALA A 130 16.56 6.40 -18.14
N GLU A 131 15.68 7.29 -18.57
CA GLU A 131 15.84 8.74 -18.45
C GLU A 131 15.25 9.26 -17.13
N THR A 132 14.12 8.70 -16.71
CA THR A 132 13.48 9.01 -15.44
C THR A 132 13.49 7.78 -14.56
N VAL A 133 13.99 7.93 -13.34
CA VAL A 133 14.04 6.85 -12.34
C VAL A 133 13.46 7.35 -11.04
N ILE A 134 12.54 6.58 -10.46
CA ILE A 134 12.12 6.72 -9.08
C ILE A 134 12.80 5.59 -8.28
N ARG A 135 13.61 5.96 -7.29
CA ARG A 135 14.21 5.04 -6.32
C ARG A 135 13.19 4.74 -5.24
N LEU A 136 12.75 3.49 -5.14
CA LEU A 136 11.77 3.09 -4.16
C LEU A 136 12.02 1.67 -3.70
N ASP A 137 12.23 1.52 -2.39
CA ASP A 137 12.34 0.22 -1.75
C ASP A 137 10.97 -0.26 -1.27
N PRO A 138 10.64 -1.54 -1.42
CA PRO A 138 9.46 -2.12 -0.78
C PRO A 138 9.49 -1.87 0.73
N GLY A 139 8.42 -1.30 1.23
CA GLY A 139 8.30 -0.94 2.64
C GLY A 139 6.88 -1.19 3.16
N LEU A 140 6.61 -0.73 4.39
CA LEU A 140 5.30 -0.87 5.03
C LEU A 140 4.21 0.03 4.41
N ALA A 141 4.60 1.09 3.67
CA ALA A 141 3.65 1.96 3.00
C ALA A 141 3.23 1.35 1.65
N PHE A 142 1.93 1.45 1.34
CA PHE A 142 1.38 0.99 0.06
C PHE A 142 1.95 1.80 -1.12
N GLY A 143 2.08 1.15 -2.28
CA GLY A 143 2.54 1.79 -3.52
C GLY A 143 4.01 1.52 -3.85
N THR A 144 4.41 0.23 -3.92
CA THR A 144 5.76 -0.19 -4.34
C THR A 144 6.01 -0.05 -5.85
N GLY A 145 4.99 0.33 -6.60
CA GLY A 145 5.08 0.45 -8.07
C GLY A 145 4.79 -0.83 -8.84
N THR A 146 4.75 -1.99 -8.19
CA THR A 146 4.46 -3.28 -8.84
C THR A 146 2.97 -3.46 -9.15
N HIS A 147 2.09 -2.79 -8.40
CA HIS A 147 0.65 -2.92 -8.56
C HIS A 147 0.17 -2.24 -9.86
N PRO A 148 -0.77 -2.85 -10.62
CA PRO A 148 -1.30 -2.29 -11.88
C PRO A 148 -1.80 -0.85 -11.75
N THR A 149 -2.52 -0.54 -10.68
CA THR A 149 -3.06 0.81 -10.43
C THR A 149 -1.99 1.87 -10.33
N THR A 150 -0.86 1.57 -9.69
CA THR A 150 0.28 2.49 -9.58
C THR A 150 0.96 2.66 -10.94
N ARG A 151 1.17 1.57 -11.69
CA ARG A 151 1.74 1.64 -13.05
C ARG A 151 0.88 2.48 -13.98
N MET A 152 -0.44 2.29 -13.98
CA MET A 152 -1.37 3.10 -14.80
C MET A 152 -1.27 4.58 -14.46
N CYS A 153 -1.27 4.95 -13.17
CA CYS A 153 -1.11 6.35 -12.75
C CYS A 153 0.21 6.95 -13.22
N LEU A 154 1.32 6.22 -13.08
CA LEU A 154 2.64 6.70 -13.49
C LEU A 154 2.77 6.81 -15.02
N ARG A 155 2.17 5.88 -15.79
CA ARG A 155 2.07 6.02 -17.25
C ARG A 155 1.27 7.27 -17.63
N TRP A 156 0.16 7.50 -16.93
CA TRP A 156 -0.64 8.71 -17.15
C TRP A 156 0.17 9.98 -16.87
N ILE A 157 0.91 10.03 -15.76
CA ILE A 157 1.80 11.15 -15.40
C ILE A 157 2.82 11.39 -16.50
N ALA A 158 3.50 10.35 -16.96
CA ALA A 158 4.50 10.45 -18.04
C ALA A 158 3.89 10.95 -19.36
N ALA A 159 2.73 10.42 -19.74
CA ALA A 159 2.02 10.82 -20.96
C ALA A 159 1.48 12.27 -20.93
N HIS A 160 1.29 12.83 -19.72
CA HIS A 160 0.74 14.17 -19.52
C HIS A 160 1.74 15.15 -18.90
N ALA A 161 3.04 14.93 -19.10
CA ALA A 161 4.11 15.78 -18.54
C ALA A 161 3.93 17.27 -18.87
N GLU A 162 3.40 17.62 -20.04
CA GLU A 162 3.11 19.00 -20.40
C GLU A 162 2.03 19.63 -19.50
N ALA A 163 0.99 18.88 -19.13
CA ALA A 163 -0.06 19.36 -18.25
C ALA A 163 0.41 19.49 -16.79
N LEU A 164 1.47 18.78 -16.42
CA LEU A 164 2.08 18.84 -15.10
C LEU A 164 3.08 20.00 -14.97
N ARG A 165 3.69 20.42 -16.07
CA ARG A 165 4.77 21.42 -16.05
C ARG A 165 4.34 22.73 -15.40
N GLY A 166 4.96 23.05 -14.26
CA GLY A 166 4.64 24.24 -13.47
C GLY A 166 3.29 24.18 -12.74
N ALA A 167 2.55 23.08 -12.85
CA ALA A 167 1.22 22.94 -12.27
C ALA A 167 1.25 22.71 -10.76
N GLU A 168 0.16 23.08 -10.08
CA GLU A 168 -0.13 22.62 -8.72
C GLU A 168 -0.86 21.27 -8.79
N VAL A 169 -0.31 20.27 -8.10
CA VAL A 169 -0.77 18.87 -8.09
C VAL A 169 -1.15 18.47 -6.67
N LEU A 170 -2.27 17.76 -6.52
CA LEU A 170 -2.67 17.10 -5.28
C LEU A 170 -2.56 15.59 -5.47
N ASP A 171 -1.89 14.91 -4.55
CA ASP A 171 -1.88 13.44 -4.41
C ASP A 171 -2.62 13.08 -3.12
N TYR A 172 -3.83 12.58 -3.24
CA TYR A 172 -4.73 12.29 -2.12
C TYR A 172 -4.74 10.80 -1.79
N GLY A 173 -4.23 10.43 -0.62
CA GLY A 173 -3.90 9.05 -0.24
C GLY A 173 -2.53 8.66 -0.83
N CYS A 174 -1.50 9.44 -0.49
CA CYS A 174 -0.20 9.36 -1.15
C CYS A 174 0.61 8.09 -0.84
N GLY A 175 0.34 7.41 0.29
CA GLY A 175 1.02 6.18 0.67
C GLY A 175 2.55 6.33 0.72
N SER A 176 3.25 5.67 -0.20
CA SER A 176 4.71 5.79 -0.37
C SER A 176 5.16 7.13 -0.97
N GLY A 177 4.22 7.93 -1.49
CA GLY A 177 4.49 9.17 -2.20
C GLY A 177 4.90 9.00 -3.66
N ILE A 178 4.81 7.80 -4.20
CA ILE A 178 5.34 7.49 -5.54
C ILE A 178 4.70 8.34 -6.65
N LEU A 179 3.39 8.66 -6.54
CA LEU A 179 2.71 9.50 -7.54
C LEU A 179 3.12 10.97 -7.38
N ALA A 180 3.22 11.47 -6.14
CA ALA A 180 3.70 12.81 -5.85
C ALA A 180 5.15 13.01 -6.36
N ILE A 181 6.04 12.05 -6.10
CA ILE A 181 7.42 12.06 -6.60
C ILE A 181 7.43 11.98 -8.13
N GLY A 182 6.59 11.13 -8.72
CA GLY A 182 6.38 11.07 -10.17
C GLY A 182 5.99 12.41 -10.76
N ALA A 183 4.96 13.06 -10.21
CA ALA A 183 4.53 14.38 -10.66
C ALA A 183 5.65 15.43 -10.56
N ALA A 184 6.43 15.42 -9.46
CA ALA A 184 7.58 16.30 -9.30
C ALA A 184 8.66 16.05 -10.37
N ARG A 185 8.99 14.78 -10.66
CA ARG A 185 9.96 14.38 -11.70
C ARG A 185 9.53 14.79 -13.10
N PHE A 186 8.23 14.84 -13.36
CA PHE A 186 7.66 15.28 -14.64
C PHE A 186 7.33 16.78 -14.68
N GLY A 187 7.89 17.56 -13.73
CA GLY A 187 7.95 19.02 -13.82
C GLY A 187 6.79 19.76 -13.14
N ALA A 188 6.06 19.13 -12.22
CA ALA A 188 5.09 19.84 -11.39
C ALA A 188 5.76 21.03 -10.67
N GLY A 189 5.07 22.17 -10.62
CA GLY A 189 5.57 23.36 -9.95
C GLY A 189 5.48 23.27 -8.43
N ARG A 190 4.41 22.65 -7.95
CA ARG A 190 4.19 22.33 -6.54
C ARG A 190 3.33 21.09 -6.41
N VAL A 191 3.69 20.21 -5.50
CA VAL A 191 2.92 19.00 -5.18
C VAL A 191 2.50 19.07 -3.70
N THR A 192 1.23 18.83 -3.44
CA THR A 192 0.70 18.58 -2.09
C THR A 192 0.34 17.10 -2.02
N ALA A 193 0.93 16.36 -1.11
CA ALA A 193 0.67 14.95 -0.88
C ALA A 193 0.05 14.76 0.51
N VAL A 194 -1.10 14.10 0.58
CA VAL A 194 -1.77 13.90 1.86
C VAL A 194 -2.17 12.45 2.07
N ASP A 195 -2.07 12.00 3.32
CA ASP A 195 -2.54 10.69 3.74
C ASP A 195 -3.16 10.76 5.14
N ILE A 196 -4.09 9.86 5.45
CA ILE A 196 -4.69 9.76 6.78
C ILE A 196 -3.74 9.10 7.78
N ASP A 197 -2.78 8.29 7.28
CA ASP A 197 -1.79 7.60 8.09
C ASP A 197 -0.51 8.42 8.24
N PRO A 198 -0.13 8.82 9.47
CA PRO A 198 1.14 9.50 9.71
C PRO A 198 2.38 8.67 9.30
N ALA A 199 2.26 7.33 9.22
CA ALA A 199 3.35 6.50 8.73
C ALA A 199 3.55 6.68 7.22
N ALA A 200 2.49 6.80 6.44
CA ALA A 200 2.54 7.13 5.02
C ALA A 200 3.16 8.52 4.78
N VAL A 201 2.80 9.52 5.60
CA VAL A 201 3.40 10.87 5.55
C VAL A 201 4.92 10.80 5.74
N ARG A 202 5.39 10.02 6.74
CA ARG A 202 6.83 9.81 6.97
C ARG A 202 7.52 9.09 5.82
N ALA A 203 6.87 8.04 5.29
CA ALA A 203 7.39 7.27 4.16
C ALA A 203 7.51 8.13 2.91
N THR A 204 6.48 8.91 2.58
CA THR A 204 6.50 9.87 1.47
C THR A 204 7.66 10.85 1.59
N LEU A 205 7.88 11.43 2.79
CA LEU A 205 8.98 12.36 3.03
C LEU A 205 10.35 11.70 2.81
N ALA A 206 10.56 10.52 3.37
CA ALA A 206 11.81 9.77 3.23
C ALA A 206 12.07 9.40 1.76
N ASN A 207 11.05 8.92 1.05
CA ASN A 207 11.15 8.55 -0.35
C ASN A 207 11.41 9.77 -1.25
N ALA A 208 10.79 10.92 -0.97
CA ALA A 208 11.06 12.16 -1.68
C ALA A 208 12.53 12.58 -1.55
N GLN A 209 13.07 12.53 -0.33
CA GLN A 209 14.48 12.81 -0.05
C GLN A 209 15.42 11.85 -0.79
N ALA A 210 15.13 10.53 -0.76
CA ALA A 210 15.89 9.51 -1.48
C ALA A 210 15.91 9.74 -3.00
N ASN A 211 14.88 10.42 -3.51
CA ASN A 211 14.77 10.80 -4.92
C ASN A 211 15.27 12.23 -5.22
N GLY A 212 15.87 12.93 -4.27
CA GLY A 212 16.34 14.31 -4.46
C GLY A 212 15.23 15.32 -4.74
N VAL A 213 13.99 15.01 -4.30
CA VAL A 213 12.85 15.93 -4.36
C VAL A 213 12.84 16.74 -3.07
N ASP A 214 12.88 18.08 -3.20
CA ASP A 214 12.77 18.96 -2.03
C ASP A 214 11.38 18.83 -1.41
N ALA A 215 11.32 18.29 -0.19
CA ALA A 215 10.08 17.93 0.49
C ALA A 215 10.07 18.40 1.94
N SER A 216 8.88 18.79 2.42
CA SER A 216 8.66 19.16 3.82
C SER A 216 7.35 18.58 4.35
N ALA A 217 7.33 18.27 5.65
CA ALA A 217 6.14 17.84 6.38
C ALA A 217 5.97 18.74 7.62
N PRO A 218 5.29 19.88 7.50
CA PRO A 218 5.16 20.88 8.59
C PRO A 218 4.57 20.30 9.87
N GLU A 219 3.62 19.38 9.76
CA GLU A 219 2.91 18.77 10.89
C GLU A 219 3.80 17.80 11.71
N LEU A 220 4.85 17.24 11.11
CA LEU A 220 5.80 16.35 11.81
C LEU A 220 6.92 17.13 12.53
N SER A 221 7.06 18.44 12.25
CA SER A 221 8.18 19.25 12.75
C SER A 221 7.98 19.81 14.17
N GLY A 222 6.94 19.39 14.90
CA GLY A 222 6.75 19.68 16.34
C GLY A 222 6.53 21.17 16.70
N GLY A 223 6.27 22.03 15.74
CA GLY A 223 5.98 23.46 15.97
C GLY A 223 4.47 23.73 16.05
N ALA A 224 4.02 24.24 17.18
CA ALA A 224 2.65 24.71 17.40
C ALA A 224 2.38 25.97 16.57
N SER A 225 2.33 25.86 15.25
CA SER A 225 1.72 26.82 14.34
C SER A 225 1.48 26.14 12.99
N ALA A 226 0.31 25.55 12.84
CA ALA A 226 -0.20 25.03 11.56
C ALA A 226 -0.42 26.13 10.48
N ALA A 227 0.12 27.32 10.69
CA ALA A 227 0.01 28.49 9.80
C ALA A 227 1.36 29.07 9.35
N ALA A 228 2.50 28.47 9.74
CA ALA A 228 3.77 28.86 9.16
C ALA A 228 3.83 28.24 7.76
N ALA A 229 3.57 29.05 6.75
CA ALA A 229 3.76 28.69 5.36
C ALA A 229 5.14 28.04 5.21
N ALA A 230 5.18 26.77 4.74
CA ALA A 230 6.43 26.17 4.32
C ALA A 230 7.14 27.15 3.39
N PRO A 231 8.48 27.22 3.42
CA PRO A 231 9.20 28.15 2.56
C PRO A 231 8.72 27.98 1.13
N ALA A 232 8.49 29.10 0.44
CA ALA A 232 7.90 29.15 -0.90
C ALA A 232 8.67 28.35 -1.97
N ALA A 233 9.83 27.80 -1.61
CA ALA A 233 10.74 27.02 -2.45
C ALA A 233 10.50 25.51 -2.39
N THR A 234 9.74 24.96 -1.41
CA THR A 234 9.58 23.50 -1.29
C THR A 234 8.63 22.95 -2.34
N LEU A 235 9.13 22.07 -3.18
CA LEU A 235 8.39 21.46 -4.29
C LEU A 235 7.27 20.54 -3.80
N LEU A 236 7.53 19.68 -2.79
CA LEU A 236 6.61 18.71 -2.27
C LEU A 236 6.27 18.99 -0.80
N GLN A 237 5.02 19.25 -0.52
CA GLN A 237 4.49 19.36 0.83
C GLN A 237 3.71 18.10 1.20
N VAL A 238 4.07 17.49 2.32
CA VAL A 238 3.47 16.22 2.77
C VAL A 238 2.80 16.42 4.13
N GLY A 239 1.60 15.87 4.32
CA GLY A 239 0.91 15.98 5.60
C GLY A 239 -0.41 15.21 5.68
N LEU A 240 -1.17 15.47 6.74
CA LEU A 240 -2.51 14.94 6.89
C LEU A 240 -3.51 15.65 5.94
N PRO A 241 -4.72 15.11 5.74
CA PRO A 241 -5.68 15.65 4.76
C PRO A 241 -5.98 17.15 4.88
N GLY A 242 -5.86 17.72 6.09
CA GLY A 242 -5.99 19.16 6.32
C GLY A 242 -4.99 20.03 5.51
N LEU A 243 -3.83 19.49 5.14
CA LEU A 243 -2.84 20.18 4.32
C LEU A 243 -3.33 20.44 2.89
N ALA A 244 -4.24 19.62 2.35
CA ALA A 244 -4.87 19.87 1.05
C ALA A 244 -5.65 21.21 1.03
N GLY A 245 -5.94 21.73 2.21
CA GLY A 245 -6.63 22.99 2.40
C GLY A 245 -8.16 22.87 2.30
N ALA A 246 -8.83 24.01 2.47
CA ALA A 246 -10.27 24.08 2.23
C ALA A 246 -10.59 23.82 0.74
N PRO A 247 -11.83 23.44 0.40
CA PRO A 247 -12.26 23.24 -1.00
C PRO A 247 -12.03 24.45 -1.93
N ALA A 248 -11.66 25.59 -1.39
CA ALA A 248 -11.27 26.80 -2.14
C ALA A 248 -9.84 26.72 -2.73
N ARG A 249 -8.98 25.78 -2.28
CA ARG A 249 -7.68 25.57 -2.90
C ARG A 249 -7.85 24.60 -4.08
N HIS A 250 -7.51 25.09 -5.27
CA HIS A 250 -7.70 24.36 -6.51
C HIS A 250 -6.36 23.91 -7.10
N TYR A 251 -6.34 22.68 -7.61
CA TYR A 251 -5.20 22.03 -8.23
C TYR A 251 -5.46 21.78 -9.71
N ALA A 252 -4.44 21.95 -10.52
CA ALA A 252 -4.52 21.65 -11.95
C ALA A 252 -4.64 20.14 -12.22
N VAL A 253 -4.04 19.33 -11.33
CA VAL A 253 -4.17 17.86 -11.37
C VAL A 253 -4.45 17.36 -9.96
N VAL A 254 -5.44 16.48 -9.83
CA VAL A 254 -5.75 15.74 -8.59
C VAL A 254 -5.58 14.27 -8.90
N LEU A 255 -4.68 13.62 -8.17
CA LEU A 255 -4.40 12.18 -8.22
C LEU A 255 -4.98 11.53 -6.98
N ALA A 256 -5.62 10.36 -7.10
CA ALA A 256 -5.99 9.52 -5.97
C ALA A 256 -5.97 8.06 -6.38
N ASN A 257 -5.04 7.28 -5.79
CA ASN A 257 -4.93 5.83 -5.98
C ASN A 257 -5.28 5.13 -4.68
N ILE A 258 -6.57 5.09 -4.37
CA ILE A 258 -7.13 4.49 -3.16
C ILE A 258 -8.33 3.62 -3.52
N LEU A 259 -8.87 2.85 -2.57
CA LEU A 259 -10.00 1.96 -2.82
C LEU A 259 -11.26 2.69 -3.31
N ALA A 260 -12.08 2.03 -4.11
CA ALA A 260 -13.30 2.57 -4.71
C ALA A 260 -14.30 3.14 -3.69
N SER A 261 -14.47 2.50 -2.53
CA SER A 261 -15.42 2.97 -1.51
C SER A 261 -15.06 4.34 -0.93
N PRO A 262 -13.82 4.59 -0.46
CA PRO A 262 -13.36 5.94 -0.14
C PRO A 262 -13.48 6.93 -1.31
N LEU A 263 -13.14 6.54 -2.55
CA LEU A 263 -13.25 7.43 -3.71
C LEU A 263 -14.69 7.92 -3.93
N LYS A 264 -15.69 7.05 -3.75
CA LYS A 264 -17.11 7.45 -3.84
C LYS A 264 -17.49 8.47 -2.75
N LEU A 265 -17.04 8.24 -1.50
CA LEU A 265 -17.30 9.16 -0.39
C LEU A 265 -16.63 10.52 -0.58
N LEU A 266 -15.43 10.53 -1.12
CA LEU A 266 -14.62 11.72 -1.35
C LEU A 266 -14.95 12.44 -2.67
N ALA A 267 -15.88 11.94 -3.48
CA ALA A 267 -16.21 12.52 -4.78
C ALA A 267 -16.51 14.03 -4.73
N PRO A 268 -17.33 14.55 -3.80
CA PRO A 268 -17.56 15.99 -3.69
C PRO A 268 -16.28 16.77 -3.35
N LEU A 269 -15.45 16.25 -2.45
CA LEU A 269 -14.22 16.90 -1.99
C LEU A 269 -13.19 16.96 -3.11
N LEU A 270 -12.89 15.81 -3.75
CA LEU A 270 -11.89 15.72 -4.82
C LEU A 270 -12.31 16.57 -6.04
N SER A 271 -13.60 16.56 -6.36
CA SER A 271 -14.13 17.42 -7.41
C SER A 271 -13.99 18.90 -7.07
N ALA A 272 -14.21 19.30 -5.81
CA ALA A 272 -14.09 20.69 -5.37
C ALA A 272 -12.64 21.19 -5.40
N HIS A 273 -11.67 20.33 -5.18
CA HIS A 273 -10.25 20.66 -5.28
C HIS A 273 -9.74 20.85 -6.72
N LEU A 274 -10.53 20.49 -7.72
CA LEU A 274 -10.09 20.57 -9.11
C LEU A 274 -10.26 21.99 -9.67
N ALA A 275 -9.21 22.55 -10.21
CA ALA A 275 -9.25 23.85 -10.91
C ALA A 275 -10.12 23.77 -12.17
N ALA A 276 -10.61 24.91 -12.65
CA ALA A 276 -11.24 24.99 -13.98
C ALA A 276 -10.23 24.56 -15.06
N GLY A 277 -10.63 23.68 -15.94
CA GLY A 277 -9.76 23.03 -16.93
C GLY A 277 -8.84 21.94 -16.38
N GLY A 278 -8.85 21.70 -15.06
CA GLY A 278 -8.04 20.71 -14.37
C GLY A 278 -8.43 19.28 -14.67
N ARG A 279 -7.56 18.33 -14.27
CA ARG A 279 -7.68 16.90 -14.54
C ARG A 279 -7.73 16.10 -13.24
N LEU A 280 -8.71 15.21 -13.14
CA LEU A 280 -8.82 14.22 -12.07
C LEU A 280 -8.34 12.86 -12.58
N VAL A 281 -7.56 12.16 -11.78
CA VAL A 281 -7.02 10.81 -12.09
C VAL A 281 -7.27 9.93 -10.88
N LEU A 282 -8.07 8.89 -11.07
CA LEU A 282 -8.47 7.96 -10.04
C LEU A 282 -8.02 6.55 -10.40
N ALA A 283 -7.49 5.83 -9.43
CA ALA A 283 -7.12 4.42 -9.54
C ALA A 283 -7.38 3.68 -8.22
N GLY A 284 -7.09 2.38 -8.14
CA GLY A 284 -7.51 1.54 -7.02
C GLY A 284 -8.94 1.03 -7.20
N ILE A 285 -9.41 0.95 -8.43
CA ILE A 285 -10.78 0.67 -8.84
C ILE A 285 -10.77 -0.62 -9.65
N LEU A 286 -11.53 -1.63 -9.23
CA LEU A 286 -11.78 -2.82 -10.06
C LEU A 286 -12.73 -2.46 -11.22
N GLU A 287 -12.54 -3.09 -12.36
CA GLU A 287 -13.35 -2.79 -13.57
C GLU A 287 -14.87 -2.85 -13.29
N ARG A 288 -15.32 -3.81 -12.50
CA ARG A 288 -16.74 -3.95 -12.10
C ARG A 288 -17.28 -2.77 -11.26
N GLN A 289 -16.43 -1.93 -10.71
CA GLN A 289 -16.78 -0.77 -9.88
C GLN A 289 -16.83 0.55 -10.67
N ALA A 290 -16.45 0.55 -11.95
CA ALA A 290 -16.32 1.76 -12.76
C ALA A 290 -17.64 2.54 -12.84
N ASP A 291 -18.77 1.85 -13.09
CA ASP A 291 -20.08 2.49 -13.23
C ASP A 291 -20.54 3.17 -11.94
N GLU A 292 -20.23 2.59 -10.77
CA GLU A 292 -20.54 3.19 -9.47
C GLU A 292 -19.74 4.48 -9.24
N LEU A 293 -18.47 4.51 -9.67
CA LEU A 293 -17.63 5.70 -9.61
C LEU A 293 -18.18 6.78 -10.58
N CYS A 294 -18.52 6.41 -11.83
CA CYS A 294 -19.16 7.32 -12.75
C CYS A 294 -20.41 7.98 -12.14
N ALA A 295 -21.28 7.19 -11.52
CA ALA A 295 -22.47 7.71 -10.86
C ALA A 295 -22.17 8.66 -9.69
N ALA A 296 -21.15 8.34 -8.87
CA ALA A 296 -20.76 9.17 -7.72
C ALA A 296 -20.18 10.54 -8.12
N TYR A 297 -19.47 10.60 -9.26
CA TYR A 297 -18.86 11.83 -9.75
C TYR A 297 -19.75 12.60 -10.73
N ALA A 298 -20.77 11.98 -11.34
CA ALA A 298 -21.65 12.60 -12.36
C ALA A 298 -22.23 13.98 -12.00
N PRO A 299 -22.54 14.30 -10.73
CA PRO A 299 -23.02 15.63 -10.39
C PRO A 299 -22.02 16.76 -10.66
N ALA A 300 -20.72 16.46 -10.71
CA ALA A 300 -19.65 17.44 -10.85
C ALA A 300 -18.76 17.21 -12.07
N LEU A 301 -18.52 15.95 -12.44
CA LEU A 301 -17.53 15.55 -13.44
C LEU A 301 -18.01 14.30 -14.19
N ALA A 302 -17.74 14.25 -15.48
CA ALA A 302 -17.91 13.04 -16.29
C ALA A 302 -16.62 12.20 -16.22
N LEU A 303 -16.65 11.08 -15.48
CA LEU A 303 -15.53 10.12 -15.43
C LEU A 303 -15.57 9.20 -16.65
N GLU A 304 -14.41 8.91 -17.19
CA GLU A 304 -14.19 7.92 -18.23
C GLU A 304 -13.05 6.97 -17.86
N VAL A 305 -13.11 5.73 -18.33
CA VAL A 305 -12.02 4.77 -18.17
C VAL A 305 -10.94 5.08 -19.20
N ALA A 306 -9.77 5.49 -18.74
CA ALA A 306 -8.64 5.87 -19.59
C ALA A 306 -7.62 4.74 -19.79
N ASP A 307 -7.48 3.80 -18.85
CA ASP A 307 -6.55 2.66 -18.95
C ASP A 307 -7.12 1.44 -18.20
N ARG A 308 -6.66 0.23 -18.58
CA ARG A 308 -7.03 -1.05 -17.96
C ARG A 308 -5.83 -1.95 -17.86
N GLU A 309 -5.67 -2.60 -16.71
CA GLU A 309 -4.61 -3.57 -16.48
C GLU A 309 -5.02 -4.56 -15.38
N ASP A 310 -4.95 -5.86 -15.65
CA ASP A 310 -5.20 -6.95 -14.71
C ASP A 310 -6.52 -6.84 -13.91
N GLY A 311 -7.62 -6.45 -14.59
CA GLY A 311 -8.94 -6.28 -13.96
C GLY A 311 -9.11 -4.97 -13.17
N TRP A 312 -8.09 -4.10 -13.17
CA TRP A 312 -8.13 -2.77 -12.60
C TRP A 312 -8.30 -1.70 -13.67
N VAL A 313 -8.85 -0.56 -13.29
CA VAL A 313 -9.03 0.58 -14.20
C VAL A 313 -8.42 1.85 -13.62
N LEU A 314 -7.93 2.69 -14.52
CA LEU A 314 -7.64 4.09 -14.28
C LEU A 314 -8.77 4.90 -14.89
N MET A 315 -9.38 5.78 -14.09
CA MET A 315 -10.44 6.65 -14.55
C MET A 315 -9.99 8.11 -14.51
N THR A 316 -10.41 8.88 -15.51
CA THR A 316 -10.08 10.30 -15.61
C THR A 316 -11.30 11.14 -15.84
N ALA A 317 -11.23 12.40 -15.41
CA ALA A 317 -12.17 13.43 -15.77
C ALA A 317 -11.45 14.76 -16.00
N ARG A 318 -12.06 15.66 -16.74
CA ARG A 318 -11.61 17.05 -16.88
C ARG A 318 -12.74 17.97 -16.44
N ARG A 319 -12.41 18.96 -15.61
CA ARG A 319 -13.36 20.02 -15.29
C ARG A 319 -13.41 21.00 -16.45
N ASP A 320 -14.59 21.44 -16.83
CA ASP A 320 -14.74 22.46 -17.86
C ASP A 320 -13.93 23.71 -17.51
N ALA A 321 -13.36 24.33 -18.52
CA ALA A 321 -12.76 25.65 -18.37
C ALA A 321 -13.84 26.66 -18.00
N ALA A 322 -13.52 27.62 -17.13
CA ALA A 322 -14.43 28.74 -16.91
C ALA A 322 -14.72 29.41 -18.27
N PRO A 323 -15.98 29.77 -18.55
CA PRO A 323 -16.26 30.52 -19.77
C PRO A 323 -15.36 31.75 -19.81
N SER A 324 -14.69 31.95 -20.93
CA SER A 324 -13.89 33.17 -21.16
C SER A 324 -14.82 34.37 -21.04
N ALA A 325 -14.50 35.22 -20.06
CA ALA A 325 -15.24 36.49 -19.83
C ALA A 325 -15.03 37.46 -20.99
#